data_31f75ad4108b7ce81086dba9fb1820bd
#
_entry.id   31f75ad4108b7ce81086dba9fb1820bd
#
_cell.length_a   1.000
_cell.length_b   1.000
_cell.length_c   1.000
_cell.angle_alpha   90.00
_cell.angle_beta   90.00
_cell.angle_gamma   90.00
#
_symmetry.space_group_name_H-M   'P 1'
#
loop_
_entity.id
_entity.type
_entity.pdbx_description
1 polymer ?
#
loop_
_entity_poly.entity_id
_entity_poly.type
_entity_poly.pdbx_seq_one_letter_code
_entity_poly.pdbx_strand_id
1 'polypeptide(L)'
;MQAPFIDWAQEPDRYLREILGDRADGLNPLRSMWDRGIVIADGSDAPCTRPDPIRGMHLAVNHPNPAQRLTPYEALLMRTRNAAWLGFDERERGTLAPGKRADFTLLDADPLTIPPQSIGDIRVTGLYLRARRIPPQAGGVAHVILRALAGGKSRK
;
A
#
# COMPACT_ATOMS: atom_id res chain seq x y z
N MET A 1 2.33 2.17 9.32
CA MET A 1 3.51 1.37 8.89
C MET A 1 3.85 1.72 7.46
N GLN A 2 5.05 1.43 7.03
CA GLN A 2 5.50 1.55 5.64
C GLN A 2 6.11 0.20 5.24
N ALA A 3 5.25 -0.76 4.86
CA ALA A 3 5.68 -2.10 4.48
C ALA A 3 6.76 -2.12 3.36
N PRO A 4 6.82 -1.15 2.41
CA PRO A 4 7.91 -1.09 1.44
C PRO A 4 9.32 -0.96 2.03
N PHE A 5 9.47 -0.57 3.30
CA PHE A 5 10.78 -0.57 3.96
C PHE A 5 11.27 -1.96 4.38
N ILE A 6 10.43 -2.98 4.31
CA ILE A 6 10.82 -4.36 4.62
C ILE A 6 11.94 -4.86 3.71
N ASP A 7 11.98 -4.42 2.44
CA ASP A 7 13.03 -4.74 1.46
C ASP A 7 13.66 -3.50 0.84
N TRP A 8 13.82 -2.45 1.62
CA TRP A 8 14.36 -1.20 1.13
C TRP A 8 15.84 -1.35 0.73
N ALA A 9 16.13 -1.05 -0.52
CA ALA A 9 17.47 -1.29 -1.11
C ALA A 9 18.61 -0.50 -0.43
N GLN A 10 18.30 0.61 0.27
CA GLN A 10 19.29 1.41 0.99
C GLN A 10 19.64 0.82 2.36
N GLU A 11 18.79 -0.03 2.92
CA GLU A 11 19.01 -0.73 4.18
C GLU A 11 18.73 -2.24 4.01
N PRO A 12 19.57 -2.95 3.23
CA PRO A 12 19.38 -4.39 3.01
C PRO A 12 19.53 -5.18 4.31
N ASP A 13 18.88 -6.34 4.38
CA ASP A 13 18.87 -7.21 5.58
C ASP A 13 20.29 -7.46 6.16
N ARG A 14 21.29 -7.65 5.30
CA ARG A 14 22.67 -7.82 5.73
C ARG A 14 23.18 -6.62 6.54
N TYR A 15 22.91 -5.41 6.09
CA TYR A 15 23.29 -4.17 6.76
C TYR A 15 22.56 -4.03 8.10
N LEU A 16 21.25 -4.29 8.10
CA LEU A 16 20.46 -4.23 9.31
C LEU A 16 20.91 -5.26 10.35
N ARG A 17 21.27 -6.48 9.94
CA ARG A 17 21.81 -7.50 10.84
C ARG A 17 23.19 -7.15 11.41
N GLU A 18 24.02 -6.49 10.61
CA GLU A 18 25.34 -6.04 11.06
C GLU A 18 25.23 -4.97 12.17
N ILE A 19 24.26 -4.04 12.04
CA ILE A 19 24.06 -2.96 13.02
C ILE A 19 23.22 -3.39 14.21
N LEU A 20 22.17 -4.18 14.00
CA LEU A 20 21.17 -4.49 15.01
C LEU A 20 21.36 -5.87 15.67
N GLY A 21 22.15 -6.76 15.04
CA GLY A 21 22.25 -8.15 15.46
C GLY A 21 20.88 -8.83 15.45
N ASP A 22 20.57 -9.60 16.48
CA ASP A 22 19.30 -10.35 16.63
C ASP A 22 18.06 -9.43 16.68
N ARG A 23 18.23 -8.15 16.99
CA ARG A 23 17.13 -7.18 16.99
C ARG A 23 16.56 -6.92 15.59
N ALA A 24 17.30 -7.25 14.53
CA ALA A 24 16.82 -7.15 13.15
C ALA A 24 15.58 -8.02 12.91
N ASP A 25 15.46 -9.16 13.59
CA ASP A 25 14.29 -10.04 13.48
C ASP A 25 13.00 -9.42 14.06
N GLY A 26 13.13 -8.39 14.89
CA GLY A 26 12.04 -7.63 15.47
C GLY A 26 11.59 -6.43 14.63
N LEU A 27 12.21 -6.17 13.48
CA LEU A 27 11.82 -5.06 12.60
C LEU A 27 10.47 -5.34 11.94
N ASN A 28 9.71 -4.27 11.71
CA ASN A 28 8.40 -4.33 11.08
C ASN A 28 7.48 -5.42 11.69
N PRO A 29 7.19 -5.39 13.01
CA PRO A 29 6.53 -6.48 13.73
C PRO A 29 5.02 -6.53 13.44
N LEU A 30 4.64 -6.72 12.16
CA LEU A 30 3.26 -6.60 11.66
C LEU A 30 2.31 -7.56 12.36
N ARG A 31 2.64 -8.86 12.41
CA ARG A 31 1.82 -9.88 13.09
C ARG A 31 1.72 -9.60 14.58
N SER A 32 2.83 -9.28 15.22
CA SER A 32 2.87 -8.98 16.65
C SER A 32 1.99 -7.78 17.03
N MET A 33 1.92 -6.77 16.17
CA MET A 33 1.03 -5.61 16.36
C MET A 33 -0.43 -5.97 16.08
N TRP A 34 -0.69 -6.72 15.01
CA TRP A 34 -2.02 -7.16 14.61
C TRP A 34 -2.68 -8.00 15.71
N ASP A 35 -1.95 -8.98 16.24
CA ASP A 35 -2.45 -9.90 17.28
C ASP A 35 -2.74 -9.20 18.63
N ARG A 36 -2.13 -8.02 18.83
CA ARG A 36 -2.45 -7.13 19.97
C ARG A 36 -3.62 -6.20 19.71
N GLY A 37 -4.31 -6.35 18.59
CA GLY A 37 -5.46 -5.51 18.22
C GLY A 37 -5.09 -4.10 17.79
N ILE A 38 -3.81 -3.82 17.48
CA ILE A 38 -3.40 -2.52 16.97
C ILE A 38 -3.89 -2.39 15.52
N VAL A 39 -4.66 -1.34 15.25
CA VAL A 39 -5.08 -1.03 13.88
C VAL A 39 -3.87 -0.53 13.09
N ILE A 40 -3.48 -1.31 12.08
CA ILE A 40 -2.35 -0.97 11.22
C ILE A 40 -2.89 -0.46 9.89
N ALA A 41 -2.50 0.75 9.51
CA ALA A 41 -2.59 1.26 8.14
C ALA A 41 -1.20 1.30 7.52
N ASP A 42 -1.11 1.20 6.20
CA ASP A 42 0.15 1.15 5.48
C ASP A 42 0.25 2.23 4.40
N GLY A 43 1.44 2.79 4.27
CA GLY A 43 1.83 3.79 3.29
C GLY A 43 3.16 3.46 2.63
N SER A 44 3.53 4.21 1.60
CA SER A 44 4.80 4.02 0.88
C SER A 44 5.92 4.94 1.34
N ASP A 45 5.57 6.05 2.00
CA ASP A 45 6.54 7.13 2.28
C ASP A 45 7.23 7.64 1.01
N ALA A 46 6.44 7.76 -0.08
CA ALA A 46 6.98 8.29 -1.33
C ALA A 46 7.50 9.73 -1.13
N PRO A 47 8.66 10.09 -1.69
CA PRO A 47 9.41 9.39 -2.73
C PRO A 47 10.47 8.39 -2.24
N CYS A 48 10.61 8.16 -0.92
CA CYS A 48 11.61 7.23 -0.38
C CYS A 48 11.43 5.82 -0.94
N THR A 49 10.19 5.35 -1.02
CA THR A 49 9.83 4.15 -1.77
C THR A 49 8.80 4.47 -2.86
N ARG A 50 8.58 3.53 -3.76
CA ARG A 50 7.54 3.70 -4.81
C ARG A 50 6.15 3.74 -4.17
N PRO A 51 5.23 4.60 -4.65
CA PRO A 51 3.84 4.61 -4.23
C PRO A 51 3.06 3.42 -4.86
N ASP A 52 3.48 2.20 -4.51
CA ASP A 52 2.96 0.94 -5.04
C ASP A 52 2.23 0.17 -3.92
N PRO A 53 0.88 0.26 -3.86
CA PRO A 53 0.10 -0.45 -2.86
C PRO A 53 0.19 -1.98 -2.99
N ILE A 54 0.29 -2.51 -4.20
CA ILE A 54 0.40 -3.96 -4.45
C ILE A 54 1.73 -4.48 -3.89
N ARG A 55 2.82 -3.74 -4.13
CA ARG A 55 4.13 -4.10 -3.55
C ARG A 55 4.09 -4.10 -2.03
N GLY A 56 3.49 -3.11 -1.39
CA GLY A 56 3.38 -3.08 0.06
C GLY A 56 2.54 -4.23 0.62
N MET A 57 1.43 -4.60 -0.05
CA MET A 57 0.65 -5.77 0.29
C MET A 57 1.47 -7.07 0.16
N HIS A 58 2.21 -7.23 -0.96
CA HIS A 58 3.10 -8.36 -1.18
C HIS A 58 4.12 -8.51 -0.04
N LEU A 59 4.77 -7.43 0.36
CA LEU A 59 5.79 -7.45 1.42
C LEU A 59 5.22 -7.77 2.80
N ALA A 60 4.02 -7.29 3.12
CA ALA A 60 3.36 -7.64 4.37
C ALA A 60 3.00 -9.13 4.45
N VAL A 61 2.62 -9.74 3.32
CA VAL A 61 2.25 -11.17 3.23
C VAL A 61 3.50 -12.06 3.17
N ASN A 62 4.55 -11.61 2.48
CA ASN A 62 5.79 -12.37 2.29
C ASN A 62 6.93 -11.83 3.17
N HIS A 63 6.61 -11.32 4.35
CA HIS A 63 7.61 -10.80 5.28
C HIS A 63 8.78 -11.79 5.47
N PRO A 64 10.06 -11.35 5.43
CA PRO A 64 11.23 -12.23 5.56
C PRO A 64 11.19 -13.06 6.85
N ASN A 65 10.79 -12.45 7.97
CA ASN A 65 10.49 -13.20 9.18
C ASN A 65 9.09 -13.82 9.08
N PRO A 66 8.95 -15.17 8.94
CA PRO A 66 7.65 -15.82 8.80
C PRO A 66 6.69 -15.55 9.97
N ALA A 67 7.23 -15.34 11.18
CA ALA A 67 6.42 -15.03 12.37
C ALA A 67 5.73 -13.65 12.30
N GLN A 68 6.14 -12.79 11.37
CA GLN A 68 5.57 -11.45 11.19
C GLN A 68 4.68 -11.33 9.95
N ARG A 69 4.46 -12.40 9.20
CA ARG A 69 3.60 -12.42 8.01
C ARG A 69 2.14 -12.18 8.35
N LEU A 70 1.49 -11.34 7.55
CA LEU A 70 0.05 -11.18 7.56
C LEU A 70 -0.60 -12.08 6.50
N THR A 71 -1.88 -12.36 6.67
CA THR A 71 -2.68 -12.96 5.60
C THR A 71 -2.94 -11.96 4.48
N PRO A 72 -3.24 -12.40 3.23
CA PRO A 72 -3.61 -11.49 2.15
C PRO A 72 -4.78 -10.56 2.51
N TYR A 73 -5.76 -11.07 3.25
CA TYR A 73 -6.92 -10.29 3.69
C TYR A 73 -6.53 -9.18 4.69
N GLU A 74 -5.69 -9.48 5.67
CA GLU A 74 -5.19 -8.50 6.63
C GLU A 74 -4.36 -7.41 5.94
N ALA A 75 -3.50 -7.80 5.00
CA ALA A 75 -2.71 -6.86 4.20
C ALA A 75 -3.59 -5.97 3.30
N LEU A 76 -4.70 -6.52 2.76
CA LEU A 76 -5.71 -5.73 2.03
C LEU A 76 -6.39 -4.72 2.96
N LEU A 77 -6.76 -5.12 4.18
CA LEU A 77 -7.37 -4.22 5.16
C LEU A 77 -6.44 -3.05 5.53
N MET A 78 -5.14 -3.27 5.65
CA MET A 78 -4.17 -2.20 5.92
C MET A 78 -4.19 -1.11 4.84
N ARG A 79 -4.42 -1.49 3.58
CA ARG A 79 -4.42 -0.59 2.41
C ARG A 79 -5.77 0.03 2.10
N THR A 80 -6.84 -0.45 2.73
CA THR A 80 -8.22 -0.03 2.42
C THR A 80 -8.93 0.49 3.67
N ARG A 81 -9.62 -0.37 4.40
CA ARG A 81 -10.44 -0.01 5.56
C ARG A 81 -9.64 0.69 6.66
N ASN A 82 -8.49 0.15 7.01
CA ASN A 82 -7.68 0.69 8.09
C ASN A 82 -7.03 2.03 7.68
N ALA A 83 -6.63 2.17 6.41
CA ALA A 83 -6.12 3.44 5.89
C ALA A 83 -7.19 4.54 5.89
N ALA A 84 -8.45 4.20 5.54
CA ALA A 84 -9.56 5.13 5.62
C ALA A 84 -9.85 5.53 7.07
N TRP A 85 -9.82 4.58 8.01
CA TRP A 85 -9.99 4.83 9.44
C TRP A 85 -8.91 5.76 9.99
N LEU A 86 -7.64 5.54 9.64
CA LEU A 86 -6.52 6.41 10.04
C LEU A 86 -6.71 7.85 9.53
N GLY A 87 -7.30 8.01 8.34
CA GLY A 87 -7.62 9.30 7.73
C GLY A 87 -8.94 9.91 8.20
N PHE A 88 -9.67 9.27 9.12
CA PHE A 88 -11.01 9.67 9.58
C PHE A 88 -12.06 9.72 8.44
N ASP A 89 -11.84 8.93 7.39
CA ASP A 89 -12.66 8.87 6.17
C ASP A 89 -13.49 7.56 6.10
N GLU A 90 -13.47 6.72 7.13
CA GLU A 90 -14.06 5.37 7.11
C GLU A 90 -15.58 5.36 6.87
N ARG A 91 -16.24 6.49 7.09
CA ARG A 91 -17.67 6.65 6.77
C ARG A 91 -17.92 6.80 5.27
N GLU A 92 -16.95 7.37 4.55
CA GLU A 92 -17.08 7.69 3.13
C GLU A 92 -16.36 6.70 2.21
N ARG A 93 -15.27 6.06 2.67
CA ARG A 93 -14.43 5.18 1.85
C ARG A 93 -13.83 4.01 2.64
N GLY A 94 -12.93 3.25 2.01
CA GLY A 94 -12.22 2.13 2.61
C GLY A 94 -12.91 0.78 2.46
N THR A 95 -14.20 0.77 2.11
CA THR A 95 -14.96 -0.44 1.76
C THR A 95 -15.94 -0.13 0.63
N LEU A 96 -16.29 -1.15 -0.16
CA LEU A 96 -17.35 -1.07 -1.16
C LEU A 96 -18.68 -1.42 -0.48
N ALA A 97 -19.41 -0.39 -0.04
CA ALA A 97 -20.70 -0.54 0.62
C ALA A 97 -21.68 0.54 0.12
N PRO A 98 -23.01 0.26 0.12
CA PRO A 98 -24.01 1.26 -0.21
C PRO A 98 -23.87 2.52 0.65
N GLY A 99 -23.98 3.69 0.01
CA GLY A 99 -23.82 4.99 0.67
C GLY A 99 -22.39 5.51 0.74
N LYS A 100 -21.39 4.68 0.43
CA LYS A 100 -19.98 5.13 0.36
C LYS A 100 -19.61 5.58 -1.05
N ARG A 101 -18.51 6.31 -1.14
CA ARG A 101 -17.95 6.76 -2.41
C ARG A 101 -17.51 5.56 -3.25
N ALA A 102 -17.84 5.59 -4.53
CA ALA A 102 -17.41 4.59 -5.50
C ALA A 102 -15.95 4.84 -5.93
N ASP A 103 -15.02 4.73 -4.95
CA ASP A 103 -13.58 4.78 -5.15
C ASP A 103 -13.06 3.34 -5.11
N PHE A 104 -12.63 2.80 -6.25
CA PHE A 104 -12.16 1.41 -6.33
C PHE A 104 -11.12 1.20 -7.42
N THR A 105 -10.36 0.13 -7.27
CA THR A 105 -9.31 -0.31 -8.18
C THR A 105 -9.69 -1.68 -8.74
N LEU A 106 -9.55 -1.86 -10.06
CA LEU A 106 -9.66 -3.17 -10.71
C LEU A 106 -8.27 -3.78 -10.84
N LEU A 107 -8.19 -5.04 -10.47
CA LEU A 107 -6.98 -5.84 -10.53
C LEU A 107 -7.16 -6.96 -11.58
N ASP A 108 -6.07 -7.46 -12.16
CA ASP A 108 -6.11 -8.59 -13.10
C ASP A 108 -6.14 -9.97 -12.41
N ALA A 109 -5.91 -10.00 -11.09
CA ALA A 109 -6.06 -11.20 -10.26
C ALA A 109 -6.58 -10.86 -8.88
N ASP A 110 -7.23 -11.83 -8.22
CA ASP A 110 -7.71 -11.70 -6.85
C ASP A 110 -6.57 -12.00 -5.86
N PRO A 111 -6.10 -10.99 -5.10
CA PRO A 111 -5.01 -11.18 -4.16
C PRO A 111 -5.31 -12.15 -3.02
N LEU A 112 -6.59 -12.49 -2.79
CA LEU A 112 -7.01 -13.40 -1.73
C LEU A 112 -6.95 -14.87 -2.14
N THR A 113 -6.91 -15.16 -3.44
CA THR A 113 -7.00 -16.52 -3.98
C THR A 113 -5.73 -17.01 -4.67
N ILE A 114 -4.88 -16.09 -5.15
CA ILE A 114 -3.60 -16.46 -5.79
C ILE A 114 -2.53 -16.84 -4.76
N PRO A 115 -1.48 -17.56 -5.16
CA PRO A 115 -0.34 -17.81 -4.27
C PRO A 115 0.24 -16.51 -3.71
N PRO A 116 0.56 -16.43 -2.41
CA PRO A 116 1.09 -15.23 -1.78
C PRO A 116 2.28 -14.59 -2.52
N GLN A 117 3.16 -15.42 -3.06
CA GLN A 117 4.35 -14.98 -3.80
C GLN A 117 3.99 -14.21 -5.08
N SER A 118 2.84 -14.50 -5.68
CA SER A 118 2.36 -13.88 -6.93
C SER A 118 1.63 -12.56 -6.70
N ILE A 119 1.38 -12.15 -5.46
CA ILE A 119 0.69 -10.88 -5.18
C ILE A 119 1.44 -9.69 -5.80
N GLY A 120 2.78 -9.72 -5.80
CA GLY A 120 3.60 -8.66 -6.39
C GLY A 120 3.46 -8.51 -7.92
N ASP A 121 2.93 -9.53 -8.61
CA ASP A 121 2.75 -9.54 -10.07
C ASP A 121 1.38 -8.99 -10.50
N ILE A 122 0.47 -8.76 -9.56
CA ILE A 122 -0.86 -8.21 -9.82
C ILE A 122 -0.76 -6.83 -10.48
N ARG A 123 -1.50 -6.64 -11.56
CA ARG A 123 -1.57 -5.36 -12.27
C ARG A 123 -2.90 -4.67 -12.04
N VAL A 124 -2.82 -3.35 -11.89
CA VAL A 124 -3.99 -2.47 -11.86
C VAL A 124 -4.49 -2.30 -13.29
N THR A 125 -5.70 -2.77 -13.57
CA THR A 125 -6.36 -2.67 -14.89
C THR A 125 -7.34 -1.50 -14.98
N GLY A 126 -7.73 -0.95 -13.84
CA GLY A 126 -8.60 0.23 -13.79
C GLY A 126 -8.57 0.91 -12.43
N LEU A 127 -8.68 2.24 -12.46
CA LEU A 127 -8.85 3.07 -11.28
C LEU A 127 -10.10 3.92 -11.43
N TYR A 128 -10.94 3.92 -10.42
CA TYR A 128 -12.18 4.68 -10.39
C TYR A 128 -12.26 5.56 -9.15
N LEU A 129 -12.53 6.84 -9.33
CA LEU A 129 -12.78 7.81 -8.27
C LEU A 129 -14.18 8.41 -8.46
N ARG A 130 -15.03 8.26 -7.46
CA ARG A 130 -16.45 8.68 -7.51
C ARG A 130 -17.15 8.14 -8.78
N ALA A 131 -16.98 6.84 -9.03
CA ALA A 131 -17.48 6.11 -10.20
C ALA A 131 -16.94 6.60 -11.57
N ARG A 132 -15.99 7.53 -11.61
CA ARG A 132 -15.36 7.99 -12.86
C ARG A 132 -14.03 7.28 -13.06
N ARG A 133 -13.86 6.69 -14.23
CA ARG A 133 -12.60 6.07 -14.60
C ARG A 133 -11.50 7.12 -14.70
N ILE A 134 -10.39 6.88 -14.02
CA ILE A 134 -9.18 7.68 -14.13
C ILE A 134 -8.33 7.04 -15.24
N PRO A 135 -8.01 7.77 -16.30
CA PRO A 135 -7.15 7.23 -17.35
C PRO A 135 -5.74 6.98 -16.79
N PRO A 136 -5.03 5.95 -17.26
CA PRO A 136 -3.62 5.78 -16.95
C PRO A 136 -2.87 7.08 -17.28
N GLN A 137 -2.14 7.61 -16.33
CA GLN A 137 -1.32 8.79 -16.59
C GLN A 137 -0.09 8.34 -17.36
N ALA A 138 -0.05 8.63 -18.64
CA ALA A 138 1.20 8.58 -19.40
C ALA A 138 2.04 9.80 -18.99
N GLY A 139 3.13 9.56 -18.28
CA GLY A 139 4.09 10.64 -18.05
C GLY A 139 4.70 10.65 -16.66
N GLY A 140 6.03 10.75 -16.64
CA GLY A 140 6.82 10.97 -15.44
C GLY A 140 6.63 12.38 -14.85
N VAL A 141 7.59 12.82 -14.06
CA VAL A 141 7.61 14.11 -13.34
C VAL A 141 7.28 15.30 -14.25
N ALA A 142 7.72 15.28 -15.51
CA ALA A 142 7.41 16.33 -16.49
C ALA A 142 5.90 16.53 -16.72
N HIS A 143 5.11 15.45 -16.76
CA HIS A 143 3.65 15.53 -16.91
C HIS A 143 2.96 16.13 -15.68
N VAL A 144 3.45 15.81 -14.48
CA VAL A 144 2.95 16.38 -13.21
C VAL A 144 3.24 17.89 -13.19
N ILE A 145 4.44 18.31 -13.56
CA ILE A 145 4.82 19.71 -13.64
C ILE A 145 3.98 20.47 -14.67
N LEU A 146 3.81 19.93 -15.87
CA LEU A 146 2.97 20.55 -16.91
C LEU A 146 1.53 20.72 -16.49
N ARG A 147 0.95 19.73 -15.78
CA ARG A 147 -0.42 19.85 -15.22
C ARG A 147 -0.51 20.89 -14.11
N ALA A 148 0.48 20.97 -13.23
CA ALA A 148 0.52 21.97 -12.17
C ALA A 148 0.57 23.39 -12.77
N LEU A 149 1.38 23.59 -13.81
CA LEU A 149 1.48 24.86 -14.53
C LEU A 149 0.20 25.20 -15.34
N ALA A 150 -0.45 24.20 -15.94
CA ALA A 150 -1.68 24.39 -16.69
C ALA A 150 -2.91 24.61 -15.78
N GLY A 151 -2.95 24.01 -14.59
CA GLY A 151 -4.04 24.12 -13.62
C GLY A 151 -4.09 25.44 -12.86
N GLY A 152 -3.02 26.23 -12.91
CA GLY A 152 -2.93 27.54 -12.24
C GLY A 152 -3.77 28.67 -12.88
N LYS A 153 -4.47 28.42 -14.00
CA LYS A 153 -5.24 29.44 -14.73
C LYS A 153 -6.76 29.37 -14.59
N SER A 154 -7.30 28.57 -13.68
CA SER A 154 -8.75 28.47 -13.50
C SER A 154 -9.19 28.65 -12.06
N ARG A 155 -9.05 29.87 -11.55
CA ARG A 155 -9.89 30.43 -10.47
C ARG A 155 -9.93 31.95 -10.66
N LYS A 156 -10.89 32.41 -11.43
CA LYS A 156 -11.51 33.71 -11.26
C LYS A 156 -13.01 33.48 -11.14
#